data_98ed1297661e5a04b7d986e24b8a5936
#
_entry.id   98ed1297661e5a04b7d986e24b8a5936
#
_cell.length_a   1.000
_cell.length_b   1.000
_cell.length_c   1.000
_cell.angle_alpha   90.00
_cell.angle_beta   90.00
_cell.angle_gamma   90.00
#
_symmetry.space_group_name_H-M   'P 1'
#
loop_
_entity.id
_entity.type
_entity.pdbx_description
1 polymer ?
#
loop_
_entity_poly.entity_id
_entity_poly.type
_entity_poly.pdbx_seq_one_letter_code
_entity_poly.pdbx_strand_id
1 'polypeptide(L)'
;MAKKALLMILDGWGIGQHGKGDVIYNTPTPFLDYLNAVSAHSSLQTSGEDVGLPDGQMGNSEVGHLNIGAGRIVYQDLVKINKACKSGDILKNPEIVKAYSYARDNGKKLHLMGLTSTGGVHSSLDHLFKLIEIGKEYGLDKVFVHCFMDGRDTDPKSGKGFIEDVQKCCDENGAHIASIIGRFYAMDRDKRWNRVKEAYDLLVKGEGKKSADMVQAMQESYDEGVTDEFIKAISNSTVDGTIGEGDVVIFINYRNDRAKELTQVLTQQDMPEEGMATIPGLQYYCMTPYDANFTGVNILFPKENVTNTLGEYLSAQGKKQLHTAETEKYAHVTFFFNGGREAPYEGEDRILVPSPKVATYDLKPEMSAYEVKDKLVGAINTQEYDFIAVNFANGDMVGHTGVYNAIAKAVHAVDNCVREVIEAAKANDYEAIIIADHGNADNAINEDGTPNTAHSLNPVPFIYVTDNNSATVKDGRLADVAPSILHIMGLEQPADMTGENLIVD
;
A
#
# COMPACT_ATOMS: atom_id res chain seq x y z
N MET A 1 11.03 -22.30 28.95
CA MET A 1 12.39 -21.97 28.44
C MET A 1 12.19 -21.32 27.07
N ALA A 2 12.99 -20.31 26.73
CA ALA A 2 12.95 -19.74 25.38
C ALA A 2 13.23 -20.79 24.32
N LYS A 3 12.40 -20.87 23.30
CA LYS A 3 12.51 -21.82 22.20
C LYS A 3 13.06 -21.12 20.96
N LYS A 4 13.55 -21.90 20.00
CA LYS A 4 13.83 -21.43 18.65
C LYS A 4 12.53 -21.38 17.86
N ALA A 5 12.39 -20.41 16.98
CA ALA A 5 11.15 -20.19 16.20
C ALA A 5 11.38 -20.38 14.69
N LEU A 6 10.45 -21.08 14.06
CA LEU A 6 10.35 -21.21 12.59
C LEU A 6 9.04 -20.58 12.11
N LEU A 7 9.13 -19.63 11.18
CA LEU A 7 8.00 -19.09 10.47
C LEU A 7 7.96 -19.64 9.05
N MET A 8 6.89 -20.34 8.69
CA MET A 8 6.64 -20.83 7.34
C MET A 8 5.49 -20.06 6.72
N ILE A 9 5.75 -19.36 5.61
CA ILE A 9 4.75 -18.62 4.84
C ILE A 9 4.44 -19.42 3.58
N LEU A 10 3.23 -19.98 3.51
CA LEU A 10 2.71 -20.69 2.34
C LEU A 10 2.00 -19.66 1.45
N ASP A 11 2.74 -19.02 0.56
CA ASP A 11 2.27 -17.89 -0.23
C ASP A 11 1.03 -18.25 -1.06
N GLY A 12 -0.01 -17.42 -0.96
CA GLY A 12 -1.26 -17.65 -1.66
C GLY A 12 -2.16 -18.76 -1.09
N TRP A 13 -1.91 -19.24 0.14
CA TRP A 13 -2.66 -20.33 0.79
C TRP A 13 -3.80 -19.81 1.65
N GLY A 14 -4.94 -19.49 1.03
CA GLY A 14 -6.14 -19.02 1.72
C GLY A 14 -7.00 -20.15 2.29
N ILE A 15 -7.91 -19.79 3.21
CA ILE A 15 -8.99 -20.65 3.68
C ILE A 15 -10.22 -20.32 2.83
N GLY A 16 -10.45 -21.13 1.81
CA GLY A 16 -11.50 -20.90 0.82
C GLY A 16 -12.91 -21.28 1.29
N GLN A 17 -13.85 -21.22 0.37
CA GLN A 17 -15.28 -21.50 0.61
C GLN A 17 -15.66 -22.97 0.39
N HIS A 18 -14.68 -23.86 0.22
CA HIS A 18 -14.86 -25.29 -0.06
C HIS A 18 -15.66 -25.59 -1.35
N GLY A 19 -15.69 -24.61 -2.28
CA GLY A 19 -16.34 -24.74 -3.58
C GLY A 19 -15.43 -25.42 -4.64
N LYS A 20 -15.93 -25.49 -5.86
CA LYS A 20 -15.18 -26.11 -6.99
C LYS A 20 -13.87 -25.39 -7.33
N GLY A 21 -13.81 -24.10 -7.06
CA GLY A 21 -12.62 -23.27 -7.30
C GLY A 21 -11.57 -23.34 -6.19
N ASP A 22 -11.88 -23.94 -5.06
CA ASP A 22 -10.97 -24.08 -3.94
C ASP A 22 -10.03 -25.26 -4.17
N VAL A 23 -8.88 -24.99 -4.78
CA VAL A 23 -7.91 -26.05 -5.14
C VAL A 23 -7.28 -26.64 -3.89
N ILE A 24 -7.09 -25.83 -2.84
CA ILE A 24 -6.49 -26.30 -1.59
C ILE A 24 -7.41 -27.33 -0.93
N TYR A 25 -8.69 -27.02 -0.80
CA TYR A 25 -9.68 -27.93 -0.21
C TYR A 25 -9.85 -29.20 -1.04
N ASN A 26 -9.86 -29.11 -2.37
CA ASN A 26 -10.09 -30.21 -3.28
C ASN A 26 -8.84 -31.05 -3.58
N THR A 27 -7.68 -30.66 -3.08
CA THR A 27 -6.42 -31.40 -3.26
C THR A 27 -6.03 -32.09 -1.96
N PRO A 28 -5.71 -33.40 -1.96
CA PRO A 28 -5.20 -34.06 -0.76
C PRO A 28 -3.93 -33.43 -0.23
N THR A 29 -3.97 -32.97 1.01
CA THR A 29 -2.82 -32.39 1.75
C THR A 29 -2.69 -33.10 3.09
N PRO A 30 -2.32 -34.42 3.07
CA PRO A 30 -2.45 -35.27 4.24
C PRO A 30 -1.64 -34.79 5.45
N PHE A 31 -0.54 -34.11 5.26
CA PHE A 31 0.26 -33.62 6.37
C PHE A 31 -0.32 -32.33 6.98
N LEU A 32 -0.73 -31.37 6.17
CA LEU A 32 -1.40 -30.15 6.65
C LEU A 32 -2.75 -30.47 7.26
N ASP A 33 -3.50 -31.44 6.70
CA ASP A 33 -4.75 -31.95 7.30
C ASP A 33 -4.48 -32.55 8.69
N TYR A 34 -3.41 -33.35 8.82
CA TYR A 34 -2.97 -33.87 10.11
C TYR A 34 -2.62 -32.74 11.08
N LEU A 35 -1.82 -31.76 10.67
CA LEU A 35 -1.45 -30.63 11.53
C LEU A 35 -2.68 -29.86 12.01
N ASN A 36 -3.64 -29.58 11.14
CA ASN A 36 -4.90 -28.94 11.50
C ASN A 36 -5.72 -29.75 12.52
N ALA A 37 -5.60 -31.07 12.50
CA ALA A 37 -6.31 -31.94 13.45
C ALA A 37 -5.64 -32.02 14.84
N VAL A 38 -4.32 -31.83 14.93
CA VAL A 38 -3.56 -32.08 16.18
C VAL A 38 -2.92 -30.84 16.77
N SER A 39 -2.77 -29.76 16.02
CA SER A 39 -2.12 -28.52 16.47
C SER A 39 -3.13 -27.42 16.77
N ALA A 40 -2.76 -26.49 17.65
CA ALA A 40 -3.53 -25.27 17.84
C ALA A 40 -3.56 -24.47 16.53
N HIS A 41 -4.75 -24.09 16.07
CA HIS A 41 -4.89 -23.37 14.83
C HIS A 41 -6.03 -22.34 14.90
N SER A 42 -5.91 -21.32 14.08
CA SER A 42 -6.86 -20.20 13.92
C SER A 42 -6.75 -19.60 12.54
N SER A 43 -7.33 -18.45 12.33
CA SER A 43 -7.27 -17.72 11.07
C SER A 43 -6.70 -16.31 11.22
N LEU A 44 -6.07 -15.80 10.14
CA LEU A 44 -5.59 -14.42 10.05
C LEU A 44 -6.31 -13.66 8.94
N GLN A 45 -6.67 -12.42 9.21
CA GLN A 45 -7.13 -11.47 8.19
C GLN A 45 -5.93 -10.90 7.44
N THR A 46 -6.05 -10.83 6.11
CA THR A 46 -4.96 -10.46 5.20
C THR A 46 -5.34 -9.43 4.14
N SER A 47 -6.50 -8.81 4.26
CA SER A 47 -7.04 -7.87 3.26
C SER A 47 -7.57 -6.59 3.90
N GLY A 48 -7.79 -5.57 3.08
CA GLY A 48 -8.37 -4.31 3.52
C GLY A 48 -7.57 -3.64 4.65
N GLU A 49 -8.27 -2.98 5.55
CA GLU A 49 -7.65 -2.21 6.64
C GLU A 49 -6.84 -3.08 7.63
N ASP A 50 -7.08 -4.38 7.69
CA ASP A 50 -6.31 -5.31 8.52
C ASP A 50 -4.83 -5.43 8.11
N VAL A 51 -4.51 -5.00 6.90
CA VAL A 51 -3.13 -4.92 6.39
C VAL A 51 -2.76 -3.52 5.90
N GLY A 52 -3.56 -2.51 6.22
CA GLY A 52 -3.29 -1.12 5.87
C GLY A 52 -3.67 -0.73 4.44
N LEU A 53 -4.49 -1.54 3.77
CA LEU A 53 -5.08 -1.29 2.45
C LEU A 53 -6.48 -0.68 2.59
N PRO A 54 -7.03 -0.06 1.53
CA PRO A 54 -8.43 0.31 1.49
C PRO A 54 -9.36 -0.87 1.77
N ASP A 55 -10.52 -0.60 2.38
CA ASP A 55 -11.52 -1.62 2.63
C ASP A 55 -11.94 -2.35 1.35
N GLY A 56 -12.09 -3.68 1.43
CA GLY A 56 -12.41 -4.54 0.29
C GLY A 56 -11.27 -4.80 -0.69
N GLN A 57 -10.07 -4.24 -0.49
CA GLN A 57 -8.92 -4.52 -1.33
C GLN A 57 -8.21 -5.81 -0.88
N MET A 58 -7.97 -6.71 -1.83
CA MET A 58 -7.22 -7.95 -1.60
C MET A 58 -5.79 -7.64 -1.15
N GLY A 59 -5.30 -8.43 -0.19
CA GLY A 59 -3.90 -8.42 0.20
C GLY A 59 -2.95 -8.83 -0.94
N ASN A 60 -1.68 -8.59 -0.74
CA ASN A 60 -0.61 -9.01 -1.64
C ASN A 60 0.66 -9.33 -0.84
N SER A 61 1.62 -9.96 -1.49
CA SER A 61 2.82 -10.44 -0.80
C SER A 61 3.70 -9.29 -0.25
N GLU A 62 3.78 -8.15 -0.93
CA GLU A 62 4.58 -7.00 -0.46
C GLU A 62 4.02 -6.46 0.86
N VAL A 63 2.74 -6.13 0.86
CA VAL A 63 2.03 -5.62 2.05
C VAL A 63 1.97 -6.69 3.15
N GLY A 64 1.71 -7.95 2.79
CA GLY A 64 1.63 -9.05 3.74
C GLY A 64 2.94 -9.25 4.51
N HIS A 65 4.05 -9.41 3.80
CA HIS A 65 5.36 -9.60 4.43
C HIS A 65 5.83 -8.38 5.22
N LEU A 66 5.48 -7.16 4.75
CA LEU A 66 5.76 -5.93 5.49
C LEU A 66 5.05 -5.91 6.84
N ASN A 67 3.76 -6.24 6.88
CA ASN A 67 2.99 -6.29 8.14
C ASN A 67 3.49 -7.41 9.08
N ILE A 68 3.80 -8.59 8.52
CA ILE A 68 4.35 -9.72 9.29
C ILE A 68 5.66 -9.30 9.99
N GLY A 69 6.60 -8.75 9.23
CA GLY A 69 7.89 -8.33 9.77
C GLY A 69 7.83 -7.12 10.69
N ALA A 70 6.92 -6.19 10.43
CA ALA A 70 6.74 -4.99 11.24
C ALA A 70 6.06 -5.27 12.60
N GLY A 71 5.30 -6.36 12.74
CA GLY A 71 4.51 -6.63 13.94
C GLY A 71 3.45 -5.57 14.23
N ARG A 72 3.04 -4.85 13.19
CA ARG A 72 2.00 -3.80 13.22
C ARG A 72 1.38 -3.61 11.86
N ILE A 73 0.20 -2.99 11.82
CA ILE A 73 -0.40 -2.58 10.55
C ILE A 73 0.38 -1.39 10.00
N VAL A 74 0.93 -1.54 8.79
CA VAL A 74 1.59 -0.47 8.04
C VAL A 74 0.59 0.08 7.03
N TYR A 75 0.01 1.22 7.35
CA TYR A 75 -1.02 1.84 6.52
C TYR A 75 -0.41 2.46 5.25
N GLN A 76 -1.03 2.18 4.10
CA GLN A 76 -0.75 2.92 2.86
C GLN A 76 -1.22 4.38 2.97
N ASP A 77 -0.61 5.27 2.19
CA ASP A 77 -0.87 6.71 2.25
C ASP A 77 -2.35 7.05 2.17
N LEU A 78 -3.10 6.45 1.24
CA LEU A 78 -4.54 6.67 1.12
C LEU A 78 -5.28 6.37 2.43
N VAL A 79 -5.03 5.21 3.02
CA VAL A 79 -5.72 4.77 4.24
C VAL A 79 -5.31 5.63 5.43
N LYS A 80 -4.01 5.94 5.55
CA LYS A 80 -3.47 6.82 6.59
C LYS A 80 -4.13 8.20 6.56
N ILE A 81 -4.25 8.81 5.38
CA ILE A 81 -4.88 10.12 5.21
C ILE A 81 -6.39 10.02 5.45
N ASN A 82 -7.07 8.98 4.93
CA ASN A 82 -8.49 8.73 5.21
C ASN A 82 -8.77 8.67 6.72
N LYS A 83 -7.96 7.92 7.46
CA LYS A 83 -8.11 7.80 8.92
C LYS A 83 -7.91 9.15 9.61
N ALA A 84 -6.89 9.93 9.23
CA ALA A 84 -6.63 11.24 9.78
C ALA A 84 -7.79 12.23 9.51
N CYS A 85 -8.37 12.20 8.31
CA CYS A 85 -9.53 13.01 7.95
C CYS A 85 -10.77 12.60 8.76
N LYS A 86 -11.05 11.30 8.85
CA LYS A 86 -12.24 10.75 9.51
C LYS A 86 -12.22 10.94 11.04
N SER A 87 -11.06 10.76 11.68
CA SER A 87 -10.88 10.96 13.12
C SER A 87 -10.79 12.44 13.51
N GLY A 88 -10.52 13.32 12.57
CA GLY A 88 -10.20 14.73 12.82
C GLY A 88 -8.74 14.98 13.24
N ASP A 89 -7.89 13.97 13.28
CA ASP A 89 -6.47 14.12 13.65
C ASP A 89 -5.69 14.95 12.63
N ILE A 90 -6.19 15.08 11.40
CA ILE A 90 -5.63 16.00 10.41
C ILE A 90 -5.56 17.44 10.92
N LEU A 91 -6.48 17.86 11.79
CA LEU A 91 -6.47 19.19 12.43
C LEU A 91 -5.29 19.40 13.39
N LYS A 92 -4.69 18.31 13.88
CA LYS A 92 -3.52 18.32 14.75
C LYS A 92 -2.20 18.18 13.97
N ASN A 93 -2.28 17.94 12.66
CA ASN A 93 -1.10 17.82 11.82
C ASN A 93 -0.33 19.16 11.83
N PRO A 94 0.95 19.19 12.23
CA PRO A 94 1.70 20.44 12.39
C PRO A 94 1.80 21.25 11.10
N GLU A 95 1.91 20.59 9.95
CA GLU A 95 2.01 21.27 8.65
C GLU A 95 0.66 21.84 8.20
N ILE A 96 -0.46 21.19 8.51
CA ILE A 96 -1.81 21.75 8.32
C ILE A 96 -1.99 23.00 9.19
N VAL A 97 -1.67 22.91 10.48
CA VAL A 97 -1.76 24.07 11.40
C VAL A 97 -0.91 25.22 10.86
N LYS A 98 0.32 24.96 10.42
CA LYS A 98 1.24 25.95 9.87
C LYS A 98 0.69 26.59 8.60
N ALA A 99 0.20 25.81 7.64
CA ALA A 99 -0.33 26.28 6.36
C ALA A 99 -1.53 27.23 6.54
N TYR A 100 -2.52 26.77 7.30
CA TYR A 100 -3.76 27.53 7.49
C TYR A 100 -3.57 28.76 8.40
N SER A 101 -2.77 28.64 9.46
CA SER A 101 -2.42 29.78 10.31
C SER A 101 -1.65 30.83 9.53
N TYR A 102 -0.68 30.43 8.70
CA TYR A 102 0.08 31.36 7.87
C TYR A 102 -0.85 32.14 6.90
N ALA A 103 -1.73 31.41 6.18
CA ALA A 103 -2.68 32.07 5.27
C ALA A 103 -3.55 33.10 5.98
N ARG A 104 -4.10 32.73 7.15
CA ARG A 104 -4.93 33.63 7.97
C ARG A 104 -4.15 34.84 8.45
N ASP A 105 -3.01 34.61 9.09
CA ASP A 105 -2.26 35.67 9.79
C ASP A 105 -1.58 36.63 8.82
N ASN A 106 -1.30 36.21 7.59
CA ASN A 106 -0.69 37.05 6.55
C ASN A 106 -1.69 37.48 5.46
N GLY A 107 -2.96 37.13 5.57
CA GLY A 107 -4.01 37.53 4.60
C GLY A 107 -3.76 36.97 3.20
N LYS A 108 -3.07 35.81 3.09
CA LYS A 108 -2.70 35.17 1.83
C LYS A 108 -3.79 34.23 1.34
N LYS A 109 -3.78 33.95 0.04
CA LYS A 109 -4.66 32.94 -0.56
C LYS A 109 -4.20 31.54 -0.16
N LEU A 110 -5.15 30.64 0.07
CA LEU A 110 -4.93 29.21 0.18
C LEU A 110 -5.44 28.53 -1.10
N HIS A 111 -4.56 27.85 -1.79
CA HIS A 111 -4.87 27.10 -2.99
C HIS A 111 -4.82 25.59 -2.71
N LEU A 112 -5.91 24.90 -3.03
CA LEU A 112 -6.01 23.45 -3.00
C LEU A 112 -6.05 22.95 -4.44
N MET A 113 -5.08 22.18 -4.88
CA MET A 113 -5.00 21.69 -6.26
C MET A 113 -4.75 20.20 -6.34
N GLY A 114 -5.27 19.54 -7.35
CA GLY A 114 -5.00 18.14 -7.62
C GLY A 114 -6.10 17.42 -8.38
N LEU A 115 -5.93 16.14 -8.55
CA LEU A 115 -6.87 15.29 -9.27
C LEU A 115 -8.20 15.23 -8.50
N THR A 116 -9.28 15.58 -9.19
CA THR A 116 -10.63 15.75 -8.62
C THR A 116 -11.52 14.63 -9.13
N SER A 117 -11.46 13.48 -8.47
CA SER A 117 -12.25 12.30 -8.82
C SER A 117 -12.37 11.32 -7.64
N THR A 118 -13.23 10.31 -7.82
CA THR A 118 -13.40 9.18 -6.89
C THR A 118 -12.51 7.97 -7.24
N GLY A 119 -11.61 8.09 -8.22
CA GLY A 119 -10.78 6.97 -8.69
C GLY A 119 -9.83 6.39 -7.65
N GLY A 120 -9.41 7.20 -6.67
CA GLY A 120 -8.61 6.73 -5.53
C GLY A 120 -7.18 6.28 -5.85
N VAL A 121 -6.69 6.56 -7.07
CA VAL A 121 -5.33 6.18 -7.50
C VAL A 121 -4.30 7.25 -7.14
N HIS A 122 -4.60 8.52 -7.35
CA HIS A 122 -3.68 9.63 -7.13
C HIS A 122 -4.10 10.55 -5.99
N SER A 123 -5.40 10.65 -5.74
CA SER A 123 -6.02 11.58 -4.79
C SER A 123 -7.36 11.05 -4.32
N SER A 124 -7.98 11.76 -3.38
CA SER A 124 -9.34 11.47 -2.91
C SER A 124 -10.14 12.76 -2.78
N LEU A 125 -11.39 12.75 -3.24
CA LEU A 125 -12.34 13.86 -3.04
C LEU A 125 -12.60 14.10 -1.55
N ASP A 126 -12.66 13.06 -0.73
CA ASP A 126 -12.88 13.20 0.72
C ASP A 126 -11.77 14.02 1.39
N HIS A 127 -10.52 13.83 0.91
CA HIS A 127 -9.40 14.66 1.39
C HIS A 127 -9.56 16.12 0.99
N LEU A 128 -9.96 16.37 -0.26
CA LEU A 128 -10.22 17.74 -0.75
C LEU A 128 -11.33 18.40 0.06
N PHE A 129 -12.45 17.72 0.26
CA PHE A 129 -13.58 18.25 1.03
C PHE A 129 -13.16 18.59 2.46
N LYS A 130 -12.39 17.70 3.11
CA LYS A 130 -11.88 17.96 4.45
C LYS A 130 -10.96 19.19 4.50
N LEU A 131 -10.08 19.35 3.53
CA LEU A 131 -9.19 20.52 3.45
C LEU A 131 -9.98 21.82 3.21
N ILE A 132 -11.06 21.80 2.42
CA ILE A 132 -11.98 22.94 2.24
C ILE A 132 -12.67 23.30 3.56
N GLU A 133 -13.21 22.32 4.28
CA GLU A 133 -13.85 22.49 5.59
C GLU A 133 -12.91 23.13 6.60
N ILE A 134 -11.64 22.70 6.65
CA ILE A 134 -10.62 23.28 7.54
C ILE A 134 -10.43 24.78 7.24
N GLY A 135 -10.51 25.20 5.99
CA GLY A 135 -10.45 26.61 5.61
C GLY A 135 -11.50 27.46 6.33
N LYS A 136 -12.73 26.97 6.40
CA LYS A 136 -13.82 27.60 7.16
C LYS A 136 -13.55 27.62 8.66
N GLU A 137 -13.04 26.51 9.23
CA GLU A 137 -12.71 26.45 10.67
C GLU A 137 -11.64 27.48 11.05
N TYR A 138 -10.68 27.76 10.16
CA TYR A 138 -9.67 28.81 10.35
C TYR A 138 -10.14 30.22 10.01
N GLY A 139 -11.38 30.37 9.53
CA GLY A 139 -11.94 31.68 9.15
C GLY A 139 -11.30 32.28 7.89
N LEU A 140 -10.80 31.43 6.97
CA LEU A 140 -10.23 31.89 5.71
C LEU A 140 -11.33 32.33 4.73
N ASP A 141 -11.15 33.49 4.11
CA ASP A 141 -12.03 34.04 3.09
C ASP A 141 -11.47 33.92 1.66
N LYS A 142 -10.25 33.39 1.51
CA LYS A 142 -9.53 33.31 0.26
C LYS A 142 -9.06 31.85 0.01
N VAL A 143 -10.01 30.92 -0.06
CA VAL A 143 -9.75 29.50 -0.36
C VAL A 143 -10.16 29.21 -1.79
N PHE A 144 -9.20 28.78 -2.61
CA PHE A 144 -9.37 28.52 -4.03
C PHE A 144 -9.03 27.05 -4.37
N VAL A 145 -9.91 26.42 -5.15
CA VAL A 145 -9.74 25.03 -5.58
C VAL A 145 -9.42 25.00 -7.07
N HIS A 146 -8.34 24.30 -7.42
CA HIS A 146 -7.93 24.05 -8.81
C HIS A 146 -8.14 22.58 -9.12
N CYS A 147 -9.14 22.27 -9.94
CA CYS A 147 -9.58 20.92 -10.21
C CYS A 147 -8.88 20.35 -11.45
N PHE A 148 -8.12 19.25 -11.26
CA PHE A 148 -7.57 18.47 -12.37
C PHE A 148 -8.53 17.32 -12.68
N MET A 149 -9.01 17.24 -13.93
CA MET A 149 -10.02 16.26 -14.31
C MET A 149 -9.42 14.93 -14.71
N ASP A 150 -10.06 13.84 -14.33
CA ASP A 150 -9.54 12.48 -14.44
C ASP A 150 -9.83 11.83 -15.81
N GLY A 151 -10.95 11.16 -15.95
CA GLY A 151 -11.35 10.46 -17.18
C GLY A 151 -10.46 9.27 -17.57
N ARG A 152 -9.53 8.87 -16.71
CA ARG A 152 -8.62 7.74 -16.92
C ARG A 152 -8.79 6.66 -15.86
N ASP A 153 -8.87 7.06 -14.59
CA ASP A 153 -9.15 6.18 -13.45
C ASP A 153 -10.65 6.18 -13.11
N THR A 154 -11.44 6.99 -13.81
CA THR A 154 -12.89 7.12 -13.74
C THR A 154 -13.47 7.23 -15.15
N ASP A 155 -14.80 7.12 -15.28
CA ASP A 155 -15.50 7.31 -16.55
C ASP A 155 -15.14 8.67 -17.18
N PRO A 156 -14.90 8.72 -18.52
CA PRO A 156 -14.44 9.92 -19.21
C PRO A 156 -15.36 11.14 -19.13
N LYS A 157 -16.61 10.99 -18.70
CA LYS A 157 -17.59 12.06 -18.54
C LYS A 157 -18.18 12.16 -17.12
N SER A 158 -17.54 11.55 -16.14
CA SER A 158 -17.99 11.63 -14.74
C SER A 158 -17.59 12.94 -14.06
N GLY A 159 -16.65 13.68 -14.61
CA GLY A 159 -16.05 14.87 -14.00
C GLY A 159 -17.02 15.99 -13.70
N LYS A 160 -18.09 16.17 -14.51
CA LYS A 160 -19.12 17.16 -14.23
C LYS A 160 -19.76 16.94 -12.86
N GLY A 161 -20.12 15.69 -12.52
CA GLY A 161 -20.66 15.33 -11.21
C GLY A 161 -19.68 15.63 -10.06
N PHE A 162 -18.39 15.36 -10.28
CA PHE A 162 -17.37 15.72 -9.28
C PHE A 162 -17.25 17.24 -9.08
N ILE A 163 -17.36 18.03 -10.14
CA ILE A 163 -17.37 19.51 -10.04
C ILE A 163 -18.62 20.00 -9.33
N GLU A 164 -19.78 19.39 -9.54
CA GLU A 164 -21.01 19.70 -8.81
C GLU A 164 -20.82 19.47 -7.30
N ASP A 165 -20.22 18.35 -6.90
CA ASP A 165 -19.94 18.03 -5.49
C ASP A 165 -18.92 19.01 -4.88
N VAL A 166 -17.84 19.34 -5.61
CA VAL A 166 -16.85 20.33 -5.16
C VAL A 166 -17.48 21.73 -5.04
N GLN A 167 -18.31 22.14 -6.00
CA GLN A 167 -19.01 23.44 -5.95
C GLN A 167 -19.90 23.52 -4.70
N LYS A 168 -20.67 22.47 -4.42
CA LYS A 168 -21.50 22.39 -3.23
C LYS A 168 -20.66 22.52 -1.95
N CYS A 169 -19.56 21.78 -1.85
CA CYS A 169 -18.66 21.87 -0.69
C CYS A 169 -18.05 23.27 -0.56
N CYS A 170 -17.66 23.91 -1.66
CA CYS A 170 -17.15 25.28 -1.68
C CYS A 170 -18.20 26.28 -1.18
N ASP A 171 -19.43 26.20 -1.68
CA ASP A 171 -20.54 27.11 -1.30
C ASP A 171 -20.86 27.01 0.20
N GLU A 172 -20.85 25.78 0.75
CA GLU A 172 -21.10 25.55 2.18
C GLU A 172 -19.96 26.05 3.09
N ASN A 173 -18.75 26.20 2.55
CA ASN A 173 -17.54 26.51 3.32
C ASN A 173 -16.87 27.85 2.94
N GLY A 174 -17.45 28.64 2.06
CA GLY A 174 -16.90 29.94 1.67
C GLY A 174 -15.63 29.85 0.82
N ALA A 175 -15.46 28.78 0.08
CA ALA A 175 -14.39 28.56 -0.88
C ALA A 175 -14.89 28.74 -2.32
N HIS A 176 -13.96 28.74 -3.28
CA HIS A 176 -14.31 28.95 -4.70
C HIS A 176 -13.52 27.97 -5.59
N ILE A 177 -14.19 27.38 -6.59
CA ILE A 177 -13.49 26.75 -7.68
C ILE A 177 -12.86 27.83 -8.56
N ALA A 178 -11.54 27.89 -8.60
CA ALA A 178 -10.80 28.91 -9.35
C ALA A 178 -10.51 28.47 -10.78
N SER A 179 -10.25 27.19 -11.01
CA SER A 179 -9.90 26.69 -12.33
C SER A 179 -10.17 25.19 -12.50
N ILE A 180 -10.33 24.78 -13.76
CA ILE A 180 -10.46 23.39 -14.18
C ILE A 180 -9.53 23.14 -15.36
N ILE A 181 -8.83 22.00 -15.35
CA ILE A 181 -8.02 21.52 -16.47
C ILE A 181 -7.89 20.00 -16.42
N GLY A 182 -7.78 19.34 -17.57
CA GLY A 182 -7.57 17.88 -17.65
C GLY A 182 -6.20 17.45 -17.15
N ARG A 183 -6.13 16.24 -16.58
CA ARG A 183 -4.89 15.64 -16.10
C ARG A 183 -3.83 15.44 -17.19
N PHE A 184 -4.23 15.36 -18.44
CA PHE A 184 -3.32 15.30 -19.58
C PHE A 184 -2.32 16.46 -19.58
N TYR A 185 -2.73 17.63 -19.10
CA TYR A 185 -1.89 18.82 -18.98
C TYR A 185 -1.25 18.94 -17.59
N ALA A 186 -2.05 18.87 -16.54
CA ALA A 186 -1.62 19.16 -15.17
C ALA A 186 -0.84 18.04 -14.50
N MET A 187 -0.89 16.83 -15.04
CA MET A 187 -0.33 15.62 -14.42
C MET A 187 0.53 14.83 -15.43
N ASP A 188 1.31 15.54 -16.25
CA ASP A 188 2.33 14.92 -17.09
C ASP A 188 3.44 14.29 -16.22
N ARG A 189 4.12 13.28 -16.75
CA ARG A 189 5.30 12.63 -16.13
C ARG A 189 6.40 12.28 -17.12
N ASP A 190 6.26 12.76 -18.36
CA ASP A 190 7.17 12.45 -19.48
C ASP A 190 7.95 13.69 -19.95
N LYS A 191 8.02 14.74 -19.09
CA LYS A 191 8.69 16.02 -19.36
C LYS A 191 8.18 16.73 -20.63
N ARG A 192 6.88 16.62 -20.86
CA ARG A 192 6.20 17.36 -21.92
C ARG A 192 5.83 18.76 -21.43
N TRP A 193 6.84 19.61 -21.35
CA TRP A 193 6.72 20.92 -20.73
C TRP A 193 5.68 21.81 -21.38
N ASN A 194 5.38 21.64 -22.66
CA ASN A 194 4.26 22.30 -23.33
C ASN A 194 2.90 21.97 -22.70
N ARG A 195 2.70 20.76 -22.19
CA ARG A 195 1.48 20.40 -21.46
C ARG A 195 1.47 21.02 -20.06
N VAL A 196 2.57 20.87 -19.34
CA VAL A 196 2.73 21.44 -17.99
C VAL A 196 2.52 22.94 -18.03
N LYS A 197 2.99 23.62 -19.09
CA LYS A 197 2.82 25.06 -19.29
C LYS A 197 1.34 25.49 -19.37
N GLU A 198 0.47 24.70 -20.01
CA GLU A 198 -0.97 24.99 -20.05
C GLU A 198 -1.55 25.06 -18.64
N ALA A 199 -1.18 24.12 -17.78
CA ALA A 199 -1.61 24.13 -16.37
C ALA A 199 -0.96 25.27 -15.59
N TYR A 200 0.34 25.52 -15.79
CA TYR A 200 1.08 26.59 -15.15
C TYR A 200 0.46 27.96 -15.47
N ASP A 201 0.21 28.26 -16.74
CA ASP A 201 -0.36 29.53 -17.19
C ASP A 201 -1.79 29.74 -16.64
N LEU A 202 -2.58 28.66 -16.56
CA LEU A 202 -3.88 28.70 -15.89
C LEU A 202 -3.75 29.04 -14.40
N LEU A 203 -2.89 28.35 -13.68
CA LEU A 203 -2.75 28.49 -12.22
C LEU A 203 -2.14 29.84 -11.83
N VAL A 204 -1.13 30.31 -12.57
CA VAL A 204 -0.34 31.51 -12.20
C VAL A 204 -0.87 32.77 -12.85
N LYS A 205 -1.33 32.67 -14.11
CA LYS A 205 -1.76 33.83 -14.91
C LYS A 205 -3.28 33.89 -15.11
N GLY A 206 -4.00 32.83 -14.77
CA GLY A 206 -5.43 32.70 -15.03
C GLY A 206 -5.77 32.61 -16.52
N GLU A 207 -4.83 32.16 -17.34
CA GLU A 207 -5.03 31.96 -18.77
C GLU A 207 -5.91 30.75 -19.04
N GLY A 208 -6.95 30.92 -19.85
CA GLY A 208 -7.91 29.86 -20.19
C GLY A 208 -9.27 30.44 -20.58
N LYS A 209 -10.18 29.56 -21.00
CA LYS A 209 -11.57 29.92 -21.26
C LYS A 209 -12.21 30.48 -19.99
N LYS A 210 -12.76 31.67 -20.06
CA LYS A 210 -13.41 32.29 -18.91
C LYS A 210 -14.85 31.78 -18.76
N SER A 211 -15.23 31.37 -17.56
CA SER A 211 -16.59 30.98 -17.22
C SER A 211 -16.97 31.47 -15.83
N ALA A 212 -18.23 31.91 -15.69
CA ALA A 212 -18.79 32.23 -14.37
C ALA A 212 -19.46 31.03 -13.70
N ASP A 213 -19.74 29.98 -14.47
CA ASP A 213 -20.32 28.69 -14.00
C ASP A 213 -19.42 27.56 -14.40
N MET A 214 -18.75 26.99 -13.41
CA MET A 214 -17.74 25.94 -13.62
C MET A 214 -18.38 24.58 -13.96
N VAL A 215 -19.59 24.31 -13.49
CA VAL A 215 -20.35 23.10 -13.82
C VAL A 215 -20.83 23.17 -15.28
N GLN A 216 -21.35 24.32 -15.70
CA GLN A 216 -21.77 24.54 -17.08
C GLN A 216 -20.57 24.46 -18.05
N ALA A 217 -19.41 24.98 -17.65
CA ALA A 217 -18.19 24.89 -18.45
C ALA A 217 -17.75 23.45 -18.73
N MET A 218 -17.98 22.52 -17.80
CA MET A 218 -17.77 21.09 -18.02
C MET A 218 -18.71 20.52 -19.08
N GLN A 219 -20.00 20.90 -19.03
CA GLN A 219 -20.98 20.47 -20.03
C GLN A 219 -20.63 20.99 -21.43
N GLU A 220 -20.23 22.25 -21.52
CA GLU A 220 -19.79 22.84 -22.80
C GLU A 220 -18.59 22.09 -23.40
N SER A 221 -17.63 21.67 -22.58
CA SER A 221 -16.50 20.86 -23.04
C SER A 221 -16.97 19.50 -23.60
N TYR A 222 -17.92 18.85 -22.95
CA TYR A 222 -18.49 17.59 -23.43
C TYR A 222 -19.26 17.78 -24.74
N ASP A 223 -19.99 18.87 -24.88
CA ASP A 223 -20.73 19.23 -26.10
C ASP A 223 -19.77 19.48 -27.28
N GLU A 224 -18.57 19.97 -27.01
CA GLU A 224 -17.47 20.13 -27.96
C GLU A 224 -16.70 18.79 -28.21
N GLY A 225 -17.09 17.68 -27.59
CA GLY A 225 -16.46 16.36 -27.74
C GLY A 225 -15.19 16.18 -26.91
N VAL A 226 -14.89 17.07 -25.97
CA VAL A 226 -13.73 17.00 -25.09
C VAL A 226 -14.12 16.37 -23.76
N THR A 227 -13.49 15.23 -23.44
CA THR A 227 -13.74 14.47 -22.21
C THR A 227 -12.77 14.88 -21.09
N ASP A 228 -13.01 14.40 -19.87
CA ASP A 228 -12.35 14.84 -18.64
C ASP A 228 -10.83 14.92 -18.75
N GLU A 229 -10.16 13.86 -19.19
CA GLU A 229 -8.69 13.82 -19.27
C GLU A 229 -8.09 14.97 -20.10
N PHE A 230 -8.81 15.40 -21.13
CA PHE A 230 -8.34 16.37 -22.13
C PHE A 230 -8.98 17.75 -22.02
N ILE A 231 -9.71 18.03 -20.95
CA ILE A 231 -10.34 19.35 -20.73
C ILE A 231 -9.24 20.41 -20.75
N LYS A 232 -9.45 21.40 -21.63
CA LYS A 232 -8.55 22.57 -21.73
C LYS A 232 -8.76 23.52 -20.57
N ALA A 233 -7.77 24.36 -20.34
CA ALA A 233 -7.77 25.34 -19.26
C ALA A 233 -9.07 26.16 -19.21
N ILE A 234 -9.77 26.15 -18.07
CA ILE A 234 -10.95 26.93 -17.76
C ILE A 234 -10.68 27.72 -16.49
N SER A 235 -10.85 29.02 -16.53
CA SER A 235 -10.66 29.93 -15.41
C SER A 235 -12.00 30.54 -14.98
N ASN A 236 -12.26 30.57 -13.66
CA ASN A 236 -13.43 31.22 -13.11
C ASN A 236 -13.32 32.73 -13.27
N SER A 237 -14.29 33.33 -13.95
CA SER A 237 -14.32 34.78 -14.22
C SER A 237 -14.82 35.63 -13.04
N THR A 238 -15.37 35.02 -11.99
CA THR A 238 -15.96 35.70 -10.85
C THR A 238 -15.00 35.91 -9.68
N VAL A 239 -13.83 35.25 -9.70
CA VAL A 239 -12.81 35.30 -8.63
C VAL A 239 -11.41 35.45 -9.20
N ASP A 240 -10.52 36.08 -8.44
CA ASP A 240 -9.07 36.03 -8.70
C ASP A 240 -8.43 34.90 -7.87
N GLY A 241 -8.43 33.72 -8.45
CA GLY A 241 -7.82 32.53 -7.86
C GLY A 241 -6.43 32.21 -8.39
N THR A 242 -5.71 33.18 -8.99
CA THR A 242 -4.33 32.98 -9.44
C THR A 242 -3.38 32.81 -8.27
N ILE A 243 -2.40 31.91 -8.42
CA ILE A 243 -1.34 31.67 -7.43
C ILE A 243 -0.30 32.79 -7.55
N GLY A 244 -0.07 33.49 -6.45
CA GLY A 244 0.87 34.60 -6.37
C GLY A 244 1.96 34.44 -5.31
N GLU A 245 2.82 35.46 -5.24
CA GLU A 245 3.92 35.53 -4.28
C GLU A 245 3.43 35.40 -2.83
N GLY A 246 4.03 34.50 -2.09
CA GLY A 246 3.73 34.27 -0.67
C GLY A 246 2.40 33.58 -0.41
N ASP A 247 1.67 33.12 -1.41
CA ASP A 247 0.48 32.33 -1.22
C ASP A 247 0.78 30.93 -0.66
N VAL A 248 -0.26 30.26 -0.19
CA VAL A 248 -0.19 28.88 0.29
C VAL A 248 -0.77 27.94 -0.77
N VAL A 249 -0.06 26.90 -1.11
CA VAL A 249 -0.53 25.83 -2.02
C VAL A 249 -0.45 24.48 -1.32
N ILE A 250 -1.54 23.72 -1.36
CA ILE A 250 -1.57 22.32 -0.97
C ILE A 250 -1.90 21.49 -2.21
N PHE A 251 -0.97 20.63 -2.63
CA PHE A 251 -1.21 19.67 -3.69
C PHE A 251 -1.75 18.38 -3.07
N ILE A 252 -3.01 18.05 -3.34
CA ILE A 252 -3.75 16.99 -2.65
C ILE A 252 -3.41 15.57 -3.11
N ASN A 253 -2.63 15.40 -4.17
CA ASN A 253 -2.22 14.09 -4.67
C ASN A 253 -1.29 13.41 -3.66
N TYR A 254 -1.62 12.19 -3.25
CA TYR A 254 -0.74 11.38 -2.41
C TYR A 254 0.19 10.44 -3.21
N ARG A 255 -0.10 10.18 -4.49
CA ARG A 255 0.81 9.49 -5.40
C ARG A 255 1.70 10.50 -6.11
N ASN A 256 3.01 10.24 -6.08
CA ASN A 256 4.04 11.22 -6.42
C ASN A 256 4.36 11.35 -7.91
N ASP A 257 4.23 10.28 -8.70
CA ASP A 257 4.80 10.19 -10.06
C ASP A 257 4.32 11.28 -11.02
N ARG A 258 3.07 11.74 -10.90
CA ARG A 258 2.47 12.77 -11.75
C ARG A 258 2.34 14.14 -11.09
N ALA A 259 2.79 14.27 -9.83
CA ALA A 259 2.77 15.56 -9.13
C ALA A 259 4.13 16.30 -9.22
N LYS A 260 5.18 15.61 -9.64
CA LYS A 260 6.56 16.12 -9.65
C LYS A 260 6.75 17.32 -10.55
N GLU A 261 6.33 17.24 -11.80
CA GLU A 261 6.65 18.24 -12.83
C GLU A 261 6.02 19.59 -12.53
N LEU A 262 4.73 19.62 -12.17
CA LEU A 262 4.07 20.87 -11.80
C LEU A 262 4.66 21.44 -10.50
N THR A 263 5.00 20.62 -9.52
CA THR A 263 5.70 21.06 -8.31
C THR A 263 7.07 21.64 -8.64
N GLN A 264 7.82 21.02 -9.56
CA GLN A 264 9.14 21.48 -9.99
C GLN A 264 9.08 22.88 -10.57
N VAL A 265 8.18 23.16 -11.51
CA VAL A 265 8.10 24.47 -12.17
C VAL A 265 7.54 25.58 -11.26
N LEU A 266 6.77 25.21 -10.24
CA LEU A 266 6.25 26.19 -9.27
C LEU A 266 7.28 26.53 -8.17
N THR A 267 8.19 25.60 -7.83
CA THR A 267 8.99 25.71 -6.60
C THR A 267 10.48 25.45 -6.74
N GLN A 268 10.96 24.71 -7.75
CA GLN A 268 12.34 24.21 -7.79
C GLN A 268 13.21 24.82 -8.88
N GLN A 269 12.67 25.05 -10.04
CA GLN A 269 13.47 25.40 -11.20
C GLN A 269 12.74 26.37 -12.13
N ASP A 270 13.38 27.53 -12.38
CA ASP A 270 12.97 28.42 -13.45
C ASP A 270 13.24 27.80 -14.81
N MET A 271 12.27 27.89 -15.70
CA MET A 271 12.33 27.39 -17.06
C MET A 271 11.99 28.51 -18.06
N PRO A 272 12.87 29.52 -18.24
CA PRO A 272 12.56 30.70 -19.03
C PRO A 272 12.32 30.39 -20.52
N GLU A 273 12.96 29.34 -21.05
CA GLU A 273 12.76 28.89 -22.43
C GLU A 273 11.34 28.36 -22.66
N GLU A 274 10.73 27.82 -21.63
CA GLU A 274 9.34 27.33 -21.62
C GLU A 274 8.36 28.41 -21.09
N GLY A 275 8.85 29.57 -20.68
CA GLY A 275 8.03 30.67 -20.15
C GLY A 275 7.45 30.41 -18.78
N MET A 276 8.12 29.60 -17.96
CA MET A 276 7.74 29.28 -16.58
C MET A 276 8.83 29.71 -15.61
N ALA A 277 8.42 30.20 -14.44
CA ALA A 277 9.31 30.57 -13.35
C ALA A 277 8.73 30.16 -12.01
N THR A 278 9.60 29.86 -11.06
CA THR A 278 9.22 29.60 -9.68
C THR A 278 8.57 30.83 -9.03
N ILE A 279 7.66 30.60 -8.10
CA ILE A 279 6.93 31.67 -7.44
C ILE A 279 7.64 32.03 -6.13
N PRO A 280 8.13 33.27 -5.96
CA PRO A 280 8.85 33.66 -4.75
C PRO A 280 7.98 33.58 -3.51
N GLY A 281 8.58 33.08 -2.42
CA GLY A 281 7.93 33.03 -1.10
C GLY A 281 6.73 32.10 -0.98
N LEU A 282 6.46 31.27 -2.01
CA LEU A 282 5.34 30.34 -2.01
C LEU A 282 5.45 29.34 -0.86
N GLN A 283 4.42 29.23 -0.05
CA GLN A 283 4.31 28.23 1.00
C GLN A 283 3.69 26.97 0.41
N TYR A 284 4.53 26.06 -0.04
CA TYR A 284 4.10 24.89 -0.80
C TYR A 284 4.09 23.60 0.04
N TYR A 285 2.97 22.89 -0.01
CA TYR A 285 2.75 21.66 0.75
C TYR A 285 2.39 20.53 -0.21
N CYS A 286 3.18 19.47 -0.15
CA CYS A 286 2.91 18.20 -0.82
C CYS A 286 2.15 17.30 0.15
N MET A 287 1.11 16.60 -0.32
CA MET A 287 0.38 15.64 0.51
C MET A 287 1.33 14.56 1.05
N THR A 288 2.21 14.04 0.19
CA THR A 288 3.27 13.05 0.48
C THR A 288 4.59 13.51 -0.14
N PRO A 289 5.74 12.90 0.16
CA PRO A 289 7.00 13.23 -0.50
C PRO A 289 6.94 12.94 -2.00
N TYR A 290 7.11 13.96 -2.85
CA TYR A 290 7.10 13.79 -4.30
C TYR A 290 8.48 13.46 -4.87
N ASP A 291 9.52 14.12 -4.37
CA ASP A 291 10.91 13.84 -4.76
C ASP A 291 11.85 14.17 -3.60
N ALA A 292 12.82 13.28 -3.36
CA ALA A 292 13.80 13.45 -2.28
C ALA A 292 14.73 14.66 -2.48
N ASN A 293 14.85 15.14 -3.71
CA ASN A 293 15.70 16.27 -4.05
C ASN A 293 14.98 17.63 -3.97
N PHE A 294 13.66 17.64 -3.78
CA PHE A 294 12.91 18.90 -3.65
C PHE A 294 13.26 19.59 -2.33
N THR A 295 13.52 20.90 -2.43
CA THR A 295 13.84 21.75 -1.30
C THR A 295 12.78 22.83 -1.11
N GLY A 296 12.63 23.36 0.11
CA GLY A 296 11.70 24.45 0.39
C GLY A 296 10.22 24.08 0.29
N VAL A 297 9.89 22.80 0.15
CA VAL A 297 8.52 22.29 0.21
C VAL A 297 8.26 21.62 1.56
N ASN A 298 7.01 21.67 2.00
CA ASN A 298 6.56 21.02 3.24
C ASN A 298 5.80 19.74 2.88
N ILE A 299 5.82 18.75 3.76
CA ILE A 299 5.18 17.45 3.54
C ILE A 299 4.13 17.24 4.62
N LEU A 300 2.86 17.07 4.23
CA LEU A 300 1.76 16.85 5.19
C LEU A 300 1.84 15.47 5.83
N PHE A 301 2.07 14.44 5.03
CA PHE A 301 2.21 13.06 5.47
C PHE A 301 3.57 12.50 5.01
N PRO A 302 4.62 12.66 5.81
CA PRO A 302 5.93 12.14 5.47
C PRO A 302 5.92 10.60 5.43
N LYS A 303 6.83 10.03 4.62
CA LYS A 303 7.04 8.58 4.60
C LYS A 303 7.65 8.17 5.93
N GLU A 304 6.98 7.28 6.64
CA GLU A 304 7.52 6.69 7.85
C GLU A 304 8.45 5.53 7.48
N ASN A 305 9.64 5.51 8.07
CA ASN A 305 10.50 4.33 8.03
C ASN A 305 9.88 3.27 8.93
N VAL A 306 9.75 2.06 8.40
CA VAL A 306 9.30 0.91 9.20
C VAL A 306 10.51 0.38 9.96
N THR A 307 10.74 0.95 11.15
CA THR A 307 11.82 0.58 12.06
C THR A 307 11.36 -0.45 13.09
N ASN A 308 12.31 -1.04 13.78
CA ASN A 308 12.06 -2.01 14.85
C ASN A 308 11.23 -3.22 14.38
N THR A 309 11.51 -3.64 13.13
CA THR A 309 10.93 -4.88 12.58
C THR A 309 11.46 -6.09 13.35
N LEU A 310 10.83 -7.25 13.17
CA LEU A 310 11.27 -8.48 13.82
C LEU A 310 12.75 -8.76 13.54
N GLY A 311 13.20 -8.64 12.28
CA GLY A 311 14.60 -8.83 11.91
C GLY A 311 15.55 -7.84 12.60
N GLU A 312 15.19 -6.57 12.65
CA GLU A 312 15.96 -5.54 13.35
C GLU A 312 16.03 -5.81 14.85
N TYR A 313 14.90 -6.11 15.47
CA TYR A 313 14.81 -6.36 16.90
C TYR A 313 15.59 -7.61 17.31
N LEU A 314 15.47 -8.72 16.55
CA LEU A 314 16.24 -9.95 16.80
C LEU A 314 17.75 -9.69 16.69
N SER A 315 18.19 -8.92 15.70
CA SER A 315 19.60 -8.49 15.56
C SER A 315 20.07 -7.71 16.80
N ALA A 316 19.27 -6.74 17.25
CA ALA A 316 19.56 -5.95 18.45
C ALA A 316 19.63 -6.80 19.74
N GLN A 317 18.90 -7.92 19.78
CA GLN A 317 18.97 -8.93 20.86
C GLN A 317 20.10 -9.95 20.69
N GLY A 318 20.97 -9.78 19.69
CA GLY A 318 22.08 -10.69 19.41
C GLY A 318 21.65 -12.08 18.93
N LYS A 319 20.44 -12.20 18.36
CA LYS A 319 19.90 -13.45 17.83
C LYS A 319 20.35 -13.68 16.40
N LYS A 320 20.64 -14.95 16.07
CA LYS A 320 20.93 -15.37 14.70
C LYS A 320 19.64 -15.72 13.97
N GLN A 321 19.49 -15.24 12.76
CA GLN A 321 18.30 -15.46 11.94
C GLN A 321 18.64 -15.84 10.50
N LEU A 322 17.78 -16.65 9.89
CA LEU A 322 17.87 -17.05 8.49
C LEU A 322 16.59 -16.68 7.75
N HIS A 323 16.71 -16.06 6.59
CA HIS A 323 15.61 -15.79 5.68
C HIS A 323 15.85 -16.52 4.36
N THR A 324 14.87 -17.29 3.89
CA THR A 324 15.02 -18.11 2.69
C THR A 324 13.74 -18.16 1.85
N ALA A 325 13.91 -18.11 0.55
CA ALA A 325 12.89 -18.35 -0.45
C ALA A 325 13.53 -18.60 -1.83
N GLU A 326 12.71 -19.01 -2.78
CA GLU A 326 13.12 -18.94 -4.18
C GLU A 326 12.98 -17.53 -4.76
N THR A 327 13.58 -17.25 -5.94
CA THR A 327 13.74 -15.93 -6.54
C THR A 327 12.47 -15.06 -6.50
N GLU A 328 11.31 -15.62 -6.85
CA GLU A 328 10.03 -14.89 -6.93
C GLU A 328 9.58 -14.29 -5.59
N LYS A 329 9.99 -14.88 -4.48
CA LYS A 329 9.59 -14.48 -3.13
C LYS A 329 10.76 -14.07 -2.23
N TYR A 330 11.97 -14.01 -2.78
CA TYR A 330 13.16 -13.65 -1.99
C TYR A 330 13.08 -12.22 -1.44
N ALA A 331 12.68 -11.25 -2.26
CA ALA A 331 12.49 -9.87 -1.81
C ALA A 331 11.42 -9.76 -0.71
N HIS A 332 10.41 -10.62 -0.73
CA HIS A 332 9.33 -10.60 0.26
C HIS A 332 9.82 -10.99 1.65
N VAL A 333 10.60 -12.06 1.77
CA VAL A 333 11.16 -12.52 3.07
C VAL A 333 12.40 -11.73 3.52
N THR A 334 12.92 -10.83 2.67
CA THR A 334 14.10 -10.00 2.98
C THR A 334 13.73 -8.52 3.03
N PHE A 335 13.65 -7.85 1.89
CA PHE A 335 13.39 -6.41 1.78
C PHE A 335 12.08 -5.98 2.46
N PHE A 336 10.95 -6.58 2.09
CA PHE A 336 9.65 -6.20 2.64
C PHE A 336 9.50 -6.61 4.10
N PHE A 337 9.91 -7.82 4.46
CA PHE A 337 9.91 -8.31 5.83
C PHE A 337 10.75 -7.43 6.76
N ASN A 338 11.86 -6.88 6.27
CA ASN A 338 12.74 -5.98 6.98
C ASN A 338 12.35 -4.49 6.87
N GLY A 339 11.09 -4.20 6.54
CA GLY A 339 10.57 -2.84 6.53
C GLY A 339 11.08 -1.94 5.40
N GLY A 340 11.50 -2.54 4.27
CA GLY A 340 12.08 -1.82 3.12
C GLY A 340 13.60 -1.67 3.19
N ARG A 341 14.27 -2.45 4.04
CA ARG A 341 15.74 -2.49 4.14
C ARG A 341 16.32 -3.57 3.24
N GLU A 342 17.21 -3.17 2.33
CA GLU A 342 17.89 -4.09 1.40
C GLU A 342 19.01 -4.89 2.08
N ALA A 343 19.86 -4.21 2.86
CA ALA A 343 20.99 -4.85 3.52
C ALA A 343 20.54 -5.74 4.68
N PRO A 344 21.12 -6.95 4.86
CA PRO A 344 20.83 -7.79 6.00
C PRO A 344 21.22 -7.08 7.31
N TYR A 345 20.57 -7.48 8.40
CA TYR A 345 20.96 -7.08 9.75
C TYR A 345 22.14 -7.91 10.24
N GLU A 346 22.81 -7.47 11.28
CA GLU A 346 23.84 -8.27 11.94
C GLU A 346 23.23 -9.57 12.47
N GLY A 347 23.85 -10.73 12.15
CA GLY A 347 23.32 -12.05 12.51
C GLY A 347 22.21 -12.58 11.59
N GLU A 348 21.90 -11.87 10.50
CA GLU A 348 20.95 -12.31 9.48
C GLU A 348 21.68 -12.93 8.29
N ASP A 349 21.44 -14.21 8.08
CA ASP A 349 21.86 -14.94 6.88
C ASP A 349 20.68 -15.09 5.90
N ARG A 350 20.99 -15.19 4.63
CA ARG A 350 20.01 -15.31 3.55
C ARG A 350 20.36 -16.45 2.60
N ILE A 351 19.38 -17.29 2.27
CA ILE A 351 19.51 -18.31 1.25
C ILE A 351 18.53 -18.02 0.12
N LEU A 352 19.08 -17.72 -1.06
CA LEU A 352 18.32 -17.58 -2.31
C LEU A 352 18.40 -18.88 -3.10
N VAL A 353 17.25 -19.41 -3.48
CA VAL A 353 17.13 -20.54 -4.42
C VAL A 353 16.62 -20.02 -5.75
N PRO A 354 17.29 -20.25 -6.88
CA PRO A 354 16.79 -19.80 -8.18
C PRO A 354 15.44 -20.44 -8.52
N SER A 355 14.46 -19.63 -8.93
CA SER A 355 13.21 -20.14 -9.49
C SER A 355 13.46 -20.78 -10.87
N PRO A 356 12.64 -21.77 -11.30
CA PRO A 356 12.82 -22.40 -12.59
C PRO A 356 12.59 -21.41 -13.75
N LYS A 357 13.43 -21.53 -14.79
CA LYS A 357 13.37 -20.67 -15.98
C LYS A 357 12.35 -21.23 -16.98
N VAL A 358 11.08 -21.09 -16.65
CA VAL A 358 9.94 -21.45 -17.48
C VAL A 358 9.13 -20.21 -17.87
N ALA A 359 8.36 -20.29 -18.95
CA ALA A 359 7.55 -19.16 -19.39
C ALA A 359 6.42 -18.82 -18.39
N THR A 360 5.77 -19.86 -17.86
CA THR A 360 4.73 -19.78 -16.83
C THR A 360 4.88 -20.98 -15.89
N TYR A 361 4.50 -20.80 -14.62
CA TYR A 361 4.78 -21.83 -13.59
C TYR A 361 3.84 -23.03 -13.59
N ASP A 362 2.77 -23.02 -14.39
CA ASP A 362 1.98 -24.21 -14.69
C ASP A 362 2.79 -25.30 -15.44
N LEU A 363 3.86 -24.91 -16.11
CA LEU A 363 4.80 -25.83 -16.74
C LEU A 363 5.72 -26.56 -15.75
N LYS A 364 5.91 -26.00 -14.57
CA LYS A 364 6.67 -26.59 -13.46
C LYS A 364 6.06 -26.19 -12.11
N PRO A 365 4.92 -26.80 -11.72
CA PRO A 365 4.15 -26.38 -10.53
C PRO A 365 4.88 -26.53 -9.20
N GLU A 366 5.79 -27.50 -9.09
CA GLU A 366 6.64 -27.65 -7.90
C GLU A 366 7.64 -26.50 -7.75
N MET A 367 7.87 -25.72 -8.81
CA MET A 367 8.83 -24.64 -8.85
C MET A 367 10.20 -25.07 -8.27
N SER A 368 10.71 -24.37 -7.26
CA SER A 368 11.94 -24.77 -6.55
C SER A 368 11.68 -25.18 -5.09
N ALA A 369 10.43 -25.55 -4.76
CA ALA A 369 10.03 -25.84 -3.38
C ALA A 369 10.88 -26.94 -2.74
N TYR A 370 11.20 -28.02 -3.45
CA TYR A 370 12.01 -29.12 -2.91
C TYR A 370 13.45 -28.68 -2.64
N GLU A 371 14.04 -27.83 -3.48
CA GLU A 371 15.39 -27.29 -3.23
C GLU A 371 15.41 -26.32 -2.05
N VAL A 372 14.37 -25.45 -1.94
CA VAL A 372 14.18 -24.59 -0.77
C VAL A 372 14.10 -25.45 0.49
N LYS A 373 13.27 -26.48 0.48
CA LYS A 373 13.11 -27.43 1.59
C LYS A 373 14.44 -28.12 1.95
N ASP A 374 15.22 -28.62 0.99
CA ASP A 374 16.46 -29.28 1.26
C ASP A 374 17.49 -28.37 1.94
N LYS A 375 17.65 -27.15 1.44
CA LYS A 375 18.52 -26.13 2.06
C LYS A 375 18.04 -25.69 3.43
N LEU A 376 16.74 -25.54 3.60
CA LEU A 376 16.12 -25.18 4.88
C LEU A 376 16.34 -26.29 5.93
N VAL A 377 16.09 -27.55 5.60
CA VAL A 377 16.34 -28.71 6.49
C VAL A 377 17.81 -28.78 6.87
N GLY A 378 18.72 -28.57 5.89
CA GLY A 378 20.14 -28.46 6.16
C GLY A 378 20.46 -27.36 7.19
N ALA A 379 19.91 -26.18 7.04
CA ALA A 379 20.10 -25.05 7.97
C ALA A 379 19.52 -25.35 9.37
N ILE A 380 18.33 -25.94 9.45
CA ILE A 380 17.70 -26.33 10.71
C ILE A 380 18.60 -27.29 11.47
N ASN A 381 19.18 -28.27 10.78
CA ASN A 381 20.04 -29.30 11.36
C ASN A 381 21.39 -28.75 11.89
N THR A 382 21.83 -27.58 11.46
CA THR A 382 23.01 -26.91 12.05
C THR A 382 22.75 -26.42 13.48
N GLN A 383 21.50 -26.17 13.82
CA GLN A 383 21.05 -25.55 15.09
C GLN A 383 21.64 -24.15 15.36
N GLU A 384 22.18 -23.50 14.34
CA GLU A 384 22.84 -22.18 14.49
C GLU A 384 21.86 -21.02 14.65
N TYR A 385 20.64 -21.14 14.08
CA TYR A 385 19.69 -20.06 14.04
C TYR A 385 18.68 -20.12 15.19
N ASP A 386 18.43 -18.96 15.79
CA ASP A 386 17.37 -18.77 16.80
C ASP A 386 16.00 -18.57 16.14
N PHE A 387 15.99 -17.95 14.94
CA PHE A 387 14.79 -17.69 14.14
C PHE A 387 15.04 -18.02 12.66
N ILE A 388 14.06 -18.62 12.02
CA ILE A 388 14.09 -18.90 10.58
C ILE A 388 12.76 -18.46 9.96
N ALA A 389 12.81 -17.71 8.85
CA ALA A 389 11.67 -17.40 8.02
C ALA A 389 11.84 -18.02 6.63
N VAL A 390 10.81 -18.72 6.16
CA VAL A 390 10.77 -19.30 4.82
C VAL A 390 9.46 -18.96 4.11
N ASN A 391 9.54 -18.73 2.80
CA ASN A 391 8.37 -18.61 1.93
C ASN A 391 8.39 -19.69 0.86
N PHE A 392 7.28 -20.41 0.71
CA PHE A 392 6.99 -21.30 -0.41
C PHE A 392 6.07 -20.59 -1.40
N ALA A 393 6.59 -20.30 -2.59
CA ALA A 393 5.95 -19.45 -3.59
C ALA A 393 4.77 -20.07 -4.34
N ASN A 394 4.62 -21.40 -4.26
CA ASN A 394 3.85 -22.20 -5.21
C ASN A 394 2.37 -21.84 -5.29
N GLY A 395 1.69 -21.67 -4.16
CA GLY A 395 0.24 -21.38 -4.13
C GLY A 395 -0.11 -20.10 -4.87
N ASP A 396 0.71 -19.07 -4.71
CA ASP A 396 0.52 -17.78 -5.37
C ASP A 396 0.96 -17.80 -6.83
N MET A 397 2.22 -18.17 -7.08
CA MET A 397 2.81 -18.08 -8.42
C MET A 397 2.13 -19.00 -9.43
N VAL A 398 1.79 -20.22 -9.05
CA VAL A 398 1.02 -21.14 -9.89
C VAL A 398 -0.45 -20.75 -9.92
N GLY A 399 -0.99 -20.21 -8.81
CA GLY A 399 -2.33 -19.64 -8.73
C GLY A 399 -2.59 -18.57 -9.80
N HIS A 400 -1.63 -17.70 -10.02
CA HIS A 400 -1.71 -16.65 -11.05
C HIS A 400 -1.84 -17.18 -12.49
N THR A 401 -1.52 -18.45 -12.74
CA THR A 401 -1.71 -19.06 -14.07
C THR A 401 -3.17 -19.43 -14.34
N GLY A 402 -4.00 -19.60 -13.31
CA GLY A 402 -5.38 -20.07 -13.44
C GLY A 402 -5.53 -21.51 -13.92
N VAL A 403 -4.44 -22.27 -13.98
CA VAL A 403 -4.44 -23.68 -14.44
C VAL A 403 -4.67 -24.61 -13.25
N TYR A 404 -5.93 -25.00 -13.06
CA TYR A 404 -6.39 -25.78 -11.89
C TYR A 404 -5.50 -26.98 -11.53
N ASN A 405 -5.23 -27.86 -12.52
CA ASN A 405 -4.42 -29.06 -12.28
C ASN A 405 -2.97 -28.76 -11.92
N ALA A 406 -2.42 -27.66 -12.39
CA ALA A 406 -1.09 -27.20 -12.00
C ALA A 406 -1.08 -26.67 -10.57
N ILE A 407 -2.12 -25.90 -10.19
CA ILE A 407 -2.29 -25.43 -8.81
C ILE A 407 -2.41 -26.60 -7.85
N ALA A 408 -3.17 -27.65 -8.19
CA ALA A 408 -3.27 -28.87 -7.38
C ALA A 408 -1.92 -29.55 -7.15
N LYS A 409 -1.08 -29.66 -8.21
CA LYS A 409 0.28 -30.19 -8.08
C LYS A 409 1.17 -29.30 -7.21
N ALA A 410 1.04 -27.97 -7.34
CA ALA A 410 1.75 -27.02 -6.49
C ALA A 410 1.40 -27.17 -5.02
N VAL A 411 0.11 -27.24 -4.69
CA VAL A 411 -0.43 -27.47 -3.34
C VAL A 411 0.11 -28.78 -2.75
N HIS A 412 0.08 -29.86 -3.51
CA HIS A 412 0.61 -31.16 -3.06
C HIS A 412 2.13 -31.13 -2.82
N ALA A 413 2.90 -30.44 -3.67
CA ALA A 413 4.35 -30.29 -3.49
C ALA A 413 4.67 -29.52 -2.20
N VAL A 414 3.92 -28.47 -1.89
CA VAL A 414 4.06 -27.71 -0.64
C VAL A 414 3.76 -28.58 0.59
N ASP A 415 2.69 -29.37 0.59
CA ASP A 415 2.36 -30.29 1.69
C ASP A 415 3.50 -31.25 2.00
N ASN A 416 4.13 -31.83 0.96
CA ASN A 416 5.30 -32.70 1.11
C ASN A 416 6.51 -31.97 1.72
N CYS A 417 6.76 -30.73 1.28
CA CYS A 417 7.86 -29.92 1.81
C CYS A 417 7.63 -29.56 3.28
N VAL A 418 6.41 -29.12 3.62
CA VAL A 418 6.02 -28.77 5.00
C VAL A 418 6.25 -29.94 5.95
N ARG A 419 5.93 -31.18 5.55
CA ARG A 419 6.16 -32.37 6.36
C ARG A 419 7.63 -32.51 6.76
N GLU A 420 8.52 -32.52 5.78
CA GLU A 420 9.95 -32.74 6.05
C GLU A 420 10.57 -31.60 6.88
N VAL A 421 10.13 -30.36 6.63
CA VAL A 421 10.59 -29.18 7.39
C VAL A 421 10.11 -29.25 8.85
N ILE A 422 8.86 -29.59 9.11
CA ILE A 422 8.33 -29.70 10.47
C ILE A 422 8.96 -30.89 11.22
N GLU A 423 9.20 -32.01 10.57
CA GLU A 423 9.94 -33.13 11.17
C GLU A 423 11.35 -32.71 11.61
N ALA A 424 12.08 -31.98 10.75
CA ALA A 424 13.40 -31.46 11.10
C ALA A 424 13.34 -30.38 12.22
N ALA A 425 12.36 -29.49 12.18
CA ALA A 425 12.16 -28.47 13.20
C ALA A 425 11.93 -29.07 14.58
N LYS A 426 11.02 -30.03 14.69
CA LYS A 426 10.77 -30.77 15.94
C LYS A 426 12.01 -31.49 16.47
N ALA A 427 12.78 -32.12 15.59
CA ALA A 427 14.01 -32.82 15.96
C ALA A 427 15.13 -31.90 16.47
N ASN A 428 15.03 -30.58 16.22
CA ASN A 428 16.03 -29.57 16.58
C ASN A 428 15.50 -28.47 17.53
N ASP A 429 14.45 -28.77 18.29
CA ASP A 429 13.85 -27.88 19.32
C ASP A 429 13.29 -26.55 18.80
N TYR A 430 12.82 -26.52 17.54
CA TYR A 430 12.06 -25.39 17.01
C TYR A 430 10.56 -25.59 17.26
N GLU A 431 9.91 -24.54 17.67
CA GLU A 431 8.46 -24.39 17.53
C GLU A 431 8.15 -23.66 16.23
N ALA A 432 7.08 -24.03 15.56
CA ALA A 432 6.78 -23.48 14.24
C ALA A 432 5.42 -22.80 14.19
N ILE A 433 5.37 -21.70 13.45
CA ILE A 433 4.13 -21.05 13.00
C ILE A 433 4.04 -21.20 11.50
N ILE A 434 2.93 -21.74 11.01
CA ILE A 434 2.61 -21.86 9.58
C ILE A 434 1.47 -20.92 9.26
N ILE A 435 1.69 -20.01 8.30
CA ILE A 435 0.72 -19.02 7.83
C ILE A 435 0.73 -18.94 6.31
N ALA A 436 -0.12 -18.08 5.78
CA ALA A 436 0.03 -17.47 4.46
C ALA A 436 -0.03 -15.95 4.59
N ASP A 437 0.33 -15.25 3.55
CA ASP A 437 0.33 -13.78 3.48
C ASP A 437 -0.96 -13.23 2.83
N HIS A 438 -1.61 -14.01 1.99
CA HIS A 438 -2.92 -13.78 1.37
C HIS A 438 -3.43 -15.09 0.76
N GLY A 439 -4.67 -15.09 0.27
CA GLY A 439 -5.22 -16.20 -0.49
C GLY A 439 -5.03 -16.01 -2.01
N ASN A 440 -4.97 -17.12 -2.73
CA ASN A 440 -4.95 -17.21 -4.20
C ASN A 440 -5.42 -18.62 -4.65
N ALA A 441 -4.70 -19.68 -4.27
CA ALA A 441 -5.00 -21.07 -4.66
C ALA A 441 -6.33 -21.60 -4.09
N ASP A 442 -6.90 -20.94 -3.12
CA ASP A 442 -8.21 -21.20 -2.53
C ASP A 442 -9.38 -20.71 -3.41
N ASN A 443 -9.11 -19.99 -4.50
CA ASN A 443 -10.16 -19.45 -5.39
C ASN A 443 -9.67 -19.36 -6.85
N ALA A 444 -9.50 -20.50 -7.51
CA ALA A 444 -8.97 -20.58 -8.88
C ALA A 444 -10.03 -20.51 -9.98
N ILE A 445 -11.31 -20.47 -9.65
CA ILE A 445 -12.43 -20.41 -10.62
C ILE A 445 -13.42 -19.32 -10.22
N ASN A 446 -13.71 -18.41 -11.15
CA ASN A 446 -14.74 -17.39 -11.00
C ASN A 446 -16.16 -17.99 -10.98
N GLU A 447 -17.16 -17.23 -10.53
CA GLU A 447 -18.57 -17.65 -10.50
C GLU A 447 -19.10 -18.04 -11.90
N ASP A 448 -18.60 -17.42 -12.96
CA ASP A 448 -18.95 -17.73 -14.35
C ASP A 448 -18.23 -18.96 -14.91
N GLY A 449 -17.40 -19.62 -14.11
CA GLY A 449 -16.62 -20.81 -14.49
C GLY A 449 -15.31 -20.52 -15.22
N THR A 450 -14.95 -19.27 -15.42
CA THR A 450 -13.64 -18.90 -15.99
C THR A 450 -12.53 -19.01 -14.95
N PRO A 451 -11.24 -19.21 -15.39
CA PRO A 451 -10.12 -19.19 -14.46
C PRO A 451 -10.01 -17.86 -13.72
N ASN A 452 -9.81 -17.93 -12.39
CA ASN A 452 -9.43 -16.78 -11.59
C ASN A 452 -7.92 -16.78 -11.38
N THR A 453 -7.28 -15.65 -11.66
CA THR A 453 -5.83 -15.45 -11.49
C THR A 453 -5.52 -14.40 -10.43
N ALA A 454 -6.53 -13.81 -9.81
CA ALA A 454 -6.40 -12.79 -8.77
C ALA A 454 -6.30 -13.42 -7.38
N HIS A 455 -5.79 -12.63 -6.43
CA HIS A 455 -5.85 -13.00 -5.02
C HIS A 455 -7.29 -13.09 -4.52
N SER A 456 -7.49 -13.72 -3.37
CA SER A 456 -8.80 -13.78 -2.70
C SER A 456 -8.85 -12.86 -1.49
N LEU A 457 -10.07 -12.55 -1.04
CA LEU A 457 -10.33 -11.85 0.23
C LEU A 457 -10.43 -12.82 1.42
N ASN A 458 -10.24 -14.11 1.19
CA ASN A 458 -10.37 -15.12 2.23
C ASN A 458 -9.24 -14.98 3.27
N PRO A 459 -9.51 -15.32 4.54
CA PRO A 459 -8.49 -15.40 5.56
C PRO A 459 -7.49 -16.51 5.27
N VAL A 460 -6.38 -16.51 6.00
CA VAL A 460 -5.34 -17.53 5.87
C VAL A 460 -5.17 -18.29 7.17
N PRO A 461 -4.56 -19.51 7.14
CA PRO A 461 -4.32 -20.28 8.35
C PRO A 461 -3.25 -19.65 9.24
N PHE A 462 -3.41 -19.88 10.55
CA PHE A 462 -2.37 -19.74 11.55
C PHE A 462 -2.30 -21.07 12.32
N ILE A 463 -1.27 -21.86 12.09
CA ILE A 463 -1.08 -23.17 12.73
C ILE A 463 0.15 -23.07 13.62
N TYR A 464 -0.02 -23.34 14.91
CA TYR A 464 1.07 -23.35 15.89
C TYR A 464 1.48 -24.78 16.24
N VAL A 465 2.68 -25.15 15.83
CA VAL A 465 3.24 -26.49 16.04
C VAL A 465 4.19 -26.47 17.23
N THR A 466 3.75 -27.07 18.33
CA THR A 466 4.46 -27.13 19.61
C THR A 466 4.24 -28.51 20.26
N ASP A 467 5.09 -28.85 21.21
CA ASP A 467 4.88 -30.02 22.07
C ASP A 467 3.96 -29.75 23.27
N ASN A 468 3.56 -28.47 23.44
CA ASN A 468 2.57 -28.09 24.46
C ASN A 468 1.14 -28.38 23.99
N ASN A 469 0.60 -29.52 24.40
CA ASN A 469 -0.74 -29.96 24.01
C ASN A 469 -1.88 -29.10 24.60
N SER A 470 -1.59 -28.19 25.56
CA SER A 470 -2.57 -27.28 26.13
C SER A 470 -2.62 -25.91 25.44
N ALA A 471 -1.64 -25.63 24.58
CA ALA A 471 -1.58 -24.36 23.86
C ALA A 471 -2.81 -24.18 22.96
N THR A 472 -3.35 -22.97 22.97
CA THR A 472 -4.42 -22.53 22.06
C THR A 472 -4.00 -21.25 21.35
N VAL A 473 -4.68 -20.90 20.27
CA VAL A 473 -4.39 -19.69 19.51
C VAL A 473 -5.68 -18.94 19.19
N LYS A 474 -5.56 -17.62 19.09
CA LYS A 474 -6.67 -16.72 18.75
C LYS A 474 -6.64 -16.39 17.27
N ASP A 475 -7.79 -16.04 16.70
CA ASP A 475 -7.84 -15.38 15.39
C ASP A 475 -7.17 -14.01 15.47
N GLY A 476 -6.59 -13.57 14.38
CA GLY A 476 -5.89 -12.31 14.31
C GLY A 476 -5.67 -11.81 12.88
N ARG A 477 -4.56 -11.12 12.69
CA ARG A 477 -4.12 -10.55 11.41
C ARG A 477 -2.60 -10.69 11.27
N LEU A 478 -2.07 -10.37 10.10
CA LEU A 478 -0.63 -10.55 9.82
C LEU A 478 0.27 -9.77 10.77
N ALA A 479 -0.17 -8.62 11.27
CA ALA A 479 0.55 -7.82 12.25
C ALA A 479 0.80 -8.55 13.60
N ASP A 480 0.06 -9.61 13.89
CA ASP A 480 0.10 -10.35 15.16
C ASP A 480 1.14 -11.49 15.12
N VAL A 481 1.73 -11.76 13.96
CA VAL A 481 2.67 -12.87 13.77
C VAL A 481 4.00 -12.61 14.49
N ALA A 482 4.62 -11.44 14.30
CA ALA A 482 5.89 -11.12 14.96
C ALA A 482 5.78 -11.12 16.50
N PRO A 483 4.75 -10.51 17.14
CA PRO A 483 4.52 -10.65 18.57
C PRO A 483 4.43 -12.11 19.03
N SER A 484 3.77 -12.98 18.26
CA SER A 484 3.63 -14.40 18.57
C SER A 484 4.97 -15.14 18.46
N ILE A 485 5.82 -14.78 17.50
CA ILE A 485 7.19 -15.31 17.39
C ILE A 485 8.04 -14.88 18.58
N LEU A 486 7.97 -13.61 18.99
CA LEU A 486 8.70 -13.12 20.16
C LEU A 486 8.25 -13.84 21.44
N HIS A 487 6.96 -14.17 21.57
CA HIS A 487 6.45 -14.97 22.69
C HIS A 487 7.12 -16.37 22.73
N ILE A 488 7.21 -17.10 21.61
CA ILE A 488 7.91 -18.38 21.50
C ILE A 488 9.37 -18.25 21.95
N MET A 489 10.02 -17.18 21.52
CA MET A 489 11.43 -16.93 21.82
C MET A 489 11.68 -16.38 23.23
N GLY A 490 10.62 -16.11 24.01
CA GLY A 490 10.71 -15.54 25.36
C GLY A 490 11.32 -14.13 25.37
N LEU A 491 11.08 -13.35 24.32
CA LEU A 491 11.53 -11.98 24.18
C LEU A 491 10.40 -11.00 24.43
N GLU A 492 10.72 -9.84 24.99
CA GLU A 492 9.75 -8.76 25.17
C GLU A 492 9.35 -8.15 23.83
N GLN A 493 8.09 -7.80 23.69
CA GLN A 493 7.57 -7.12 22.50
C GLN A 493 7.96 -5.63 22.55
N PRO A 494 8.64 -5.10 21.52
CA PRO A 494 8.96 -3.68 21.47
C PRO A 494 7.68 -2.83 21.31
N ALA A 495 7.70 -1.61 21.85
CA ALA A 495 6.54 -0.71 21.86
C ALA A 495 6.03 -0.34 20.46
N ASP A 496 6.90 -0.35 19.47
CA ASP A 496 6.53 -0.09 18.06
C ASP A 496 5.69 -1.21 17.45
N MET A 497 5.77 -2.42 17.96
CA MET A 497 4.91 -3.53 17.54
C MET A 497 3.57 -3.42 18.28
N THR A 498 2.53 -3.02 17.56
CA THR A 498 1.17 -2.87 18.09
C THR A 498 0.28 -4.09 17.86
N GLY A 499 0.80 -5.12 17.17
CA GLY A 499 0.14 -6.41 17.06
C GLY A 499 0.03 -7.13 18.41
N GLU A 500 -0.80 -8.15 18.44
CA GLU A 500 -1.08 -8.93 19.66
C GLU A 500 -0.41 -10.32 19.55
N ASN A 501 0.09 -10.84 20.67
CA ASN A 501 0.43 -12.26 20.72
C ASN A 501 -0.85 -13.11 20.65
N LEU A 502 -0.89 -14.03 19.68
CA LEU A 502 -2.07 -14.90 19.47
C LEU A 502 -1.98 -16.21 20.26
N ILE A 503 -0.83 -16.58 20.79
CA ILE A 503 -0.59 -17.85 21.52
C ILE A 503 -1.04 -17.68 22.97
N VAL A 504 -1.80 -18.65 23.44
CA VAL A 504 -2.25 -18.79 24.83
C VAL A 504 -1.76 -20.12 25.35
N ASP A 505 -0.84 -20.10 26.32
CA ASP A 505 -0.24 -21.28 26.97
C ASP A 505 -1.13 -21.90 28.05
#